data_1e5a61f0640aa4ce40d0dd2c23260afc
#
_entry.id   1e5a61f0640aa4ce40d0dd2c23260afc
#
_cell.length_a   1.000
_cell.length_b   1.000
_cell.length_c   1.000
_cell.angle_alpha   90.00
_cell.angle_beta   90.00
_cell.angle_gamma   90.00
#
_symmetry.space_group_name_H-M   'P 1'
#
loop_
_entity.id
_entity.type
_entity.pdbx_description
1 polymer ?
#
loop_
_entity_poly.entity_id
_entity_poly.type
_entity_poly.pdbx_seq_one_letter_code
_entity_poly.pdbx_strand_id
1 'polypeptide(L)'
;MISDNKILAMHDDRSPYFYLPGGRVTMGETAEDAVVREIQEELGITSRIIRPLWLNQAFFTEDVDDFRYHELCVYFLMDIADTGLAEKGDKFTSKEGHRTHIFEWLEFDRLKDEYFYPLFLKKEIFNLPNEFTIRTEYE
;
A
#
# COMPACT_ATOMS: atom_id res chain seq x y z
N MET A 1 6.15 1.26 -0.48
CA MET A 1 7.27 2.15 -0.07
C MET A 1 7.97 1.51 1.11
N ILE A 2 9.28 1.33 1.00
CA ILE A 2 10.11 0.63 1.98
C ILE A 2 11.32 1.49 2.33
N SER A 3 11.69 1.56 3.60
CA SER A 3 12.89 2.24 4.10
C SER A 3 13.32 1.63 5.42
N ASP A 4 14.60 1.29 5.56
CA ASP A 4 15.20 0.77 6.80
C ASP A 4 14.43 -0.41 7.41
N ASN A 5 14.05 -1.40 6.60
CA ASN A 5 13.26 -2.56 7.00
C ASN A 5 11.89 -2.20 7.59
N LYS A 6 11.34 -1.08 7.11
CA LYS A 6 9.98 -0.64 7.45
C LYS A 6 9.19 -0.44 6.17
N ILE A 7 7.89 -0.68 6.26
CA ILE A 7 6.93 -0.44 5.19
C ILE A 7 5.99 0.69 5.60
N LEU A 8 5.69 1.60 4.67
CA LEU A 8 4.71 2.64 4.93
C LEU A 8 3.31 2.07 4.81
N ALA A 9 2.56 2.14 5.89
CA ALA A 9 1.16 1.73 5.96
C ALA A 9 0.27 2.91 6.35
N MET A 10 -1.01 2.80 6.07
CA MET A 10 -1.98 3.83 6.39
C MET A 10 -3.26 3.23 6.94
N HIS A 11 -4.01 4.04 7.67
CA HIS A 11 -5.38 3.75 8.05
C HIS A 11 -6.16 5.05 8.21
N ASP A 12 -7.46 4.94 8.32
CA ASP A 12 -8.34 6.07 8.59
C ASP A 12 -9.45 5.64 9.57
N ASP A 13 -10.37 6.54 9.86
CA ASP A 13 -11.48 6.28 10.79
C ASP A 13 -12.53 5.29 10.26
N ARG A 14 -12.46 4.92 8.98
CA ARG A 14 -13.37 3.93 8.36
C ARG A 14 -12.79 2.52 8.36
N SER A 15 -11.46 2.40 8.49
CA SER A 15 -10.76 1.12 8.38
C SER A 15 -10.04 0.82 9.68
N PRO A 16 -10.41 -0.28 10.39
CA PRO A 16 -9.74 -0.65 11.63
C PRO A 16 -8.36 -1.29 11.40
N TYR A 17 -7.99 -1.53 10.15
CA TYR A 17 -6.75 -2.19 9.76
C TYR A 17 -5.84 -1.25 8.98
N PHE A 18 -4.55 -1.56 9.01
CA PHE A 18 -3.58 -0.93 8.13
C PHE A 18 -3.65 -1.50 6.73
N TYR A 19 -3.42 -0.65 5.75
CA TYR A 19 -3.31 -1.03 4.34
C TYR A 19 -2.25 -0.16 3.66
N LEU A 20 -1.97 -0.43 2.39
CA LEU A 20 -0.93 0.30 1.67
C LEU A 20 -1.49 1.52 0.93
N PRO A 21 -0.68 2.58 0.77
CA PRO A 21 -1.04 3.68 -0.11
C PRO A 21 -1.32 3.19 -1.54
N GLY A 22 -2.33 3.74 -2.15
CA GLY A 22 -2.76 3.39 -3.50
C GLY A 22 -4.26 3.53 -3.66
N GLY A 23 -4.78 3.07 -4.77
CA GLY A 23 -6.21 3.15 -5.06
C GLY A 23 -6.57 2.49 -6.37
N ARG A 24 -7.77 2.82 -6.84
CA ARG A 24 -8.33 2.21 -8.03
C ARG A 24 -7.81 2.87 -9.30
N VAL A 25 -7.58 2.03 -10.32
CA VAL A 25 -7.29 2.50 -11.67
C VAL A 25 -8.58 3.05 -12.27
N THR A 26 -8.53 4.27 -12.81
CA THR A 26 -9.68 4.87 -13.50
C THR A 26 -9.69 4.49 -14.99
N MET A 27 -10.85 4.62 -15.62
CA MET A 27 -10.99 4.33 -17.05
C MET A 27 -10.01 5.16 -17.87
N GLY A 28 -9.24 4.50 -18.71
CA GLY A 28 -8.26 5.17 -19.58
C GLY A 28 -6.90 5.44 -18.95
N GLU A 29 -6.71 5.05 -17.69
CA GLU A 29 -5.47 5.24 -16.95
C GLU A 29 -4.69 3.93 -16.86
N THR A 30 -3.36 3.98 -16.95
CA THR A 30 -2.54 2.79 -16.69
C THR A 30 -2.40 2.57 -15.19
N ALA A 31 -2.05 1.35 -14.79
CA ALA A 31 -1.76 1.05 -13.39
C ALA A 31 -0.59 1.90 -12.85
N GLU A 32 0.42 2.15 -13.70
CA GLU A 32 1.57 2.99 -13.35
C GLU A 32 1.14 4.44 -13.07
N ASP A 33 0.31 5.01 -13.93
CA ASP A 33 -0.18 6.37 -13.74
C ASP A 33 -1.10 6.46 -12.51
N ALA A 34 -1.90 5.41 -12.28
CA ALA A 34 -2.80 5.34 -11.14
C ALA A 34 -2.05 5.38 -9.81
N VAL A 35 -1.00 4.58 -9.64
CA VAL A 35 -0.27 4.54 -8.38
C VAL A 35 0.43 5.87 -8.08
N VAL A 36 0.99 6.51 -9.09
CA VAL A 36 1.63 7.83 -8.92
C VAL A 36 0.59 8.89 -8.55
N ARG A 37 -0.56 8.89 -9.20
CA ARG A 37 -1.66 9.83 -8.91
C ARG A 37 -2.21 9.61 -7.48
N GLU A 38 -2.48 8.37 -7.11
CA GLU A 38 -3.04 8.06 -5.78
C GLU A 38 -2.07 8.47 -4.66
N ILE A 39 -0.77 8.23 -4.84
CA ILE A 39 0.24 8.66 -3.86
C ILE A 39 0.30 10.18 -3.77
N GLN A 40 0.17 10.90 -4.89
CA GLN A 40 0.09 12.35 -4.89
C GLN A 40 -1.13 12.85 -4.13
N GLU A 41 -2.29 12.21 -4.34
CA GLU A 41 -3.53 12.58 -3.64
C GLU A 41 -3.46 12.30 -2.14
N GLU A 42 -2.91 11.16 -1.76
CA GLU A 42 -2.87 10.72 -0.35
C GLU A 42 -1.74 11.37 0.45
N LEU A 43 -0.57 11.54 -0.15
CA LEU A 43 0.65 11.97 0.54
C LEU A 43 1.18 13.33 0.11
N GLY A 44 0.69 13.88 -1.00
CA GLY A 44 1.15 15.17 -1.52
C GLY A 44 2.57 15.13 -2.08
N ILE A 45 3.09 13.96 -2.44
CA ILE A 45 4.43 13.79 -2.99
C ILE A 45 4.36 13.24 -4.42
N THR A 46 5.40 13.53 -5.21
CA THR A 46 5.60 12.91 -6.52
C THR A 46 6.58 11.75 -6.37
N SER A 47 6.05 10.54 -6.40
CA SER A 47 6.83 9.31 -6.31
C SER A 47 7.19 8.76 -7.68
N ARG A 48 8.18 7.88 -7.73
CA ARG A 48 8.60 7.19 -8.94
C ARG A 48 8.54 5.68 -8.74
N ILE A 49 8.17 4.96 -9.79
CA ILE A 49 8.16 3.50 -9.77
C ILE A 49 9.58 3.00 -9.98
N ILE A 50 10.07 2.15 -9.06
CA ILE A 50 11.32 1.42 -9.26
C ILE A 50 11.05 0.23 -10.16
N ARG A 51 10.08 -0.62 -9.80
CA ARG A 51 9.67 -1.78 -10.59
C ARG A 51 8.34 -2.36 -10.09
N PRO A 52 7.60 -3.10 -10.94
CA PRO A 52 6.45 -3.87 -10.47
C PRO A 52 6.92 -5.12 -9.72
N LEU A 53 6.15 -5.52 -8.71
CA LEU A 53 6.44 -6.68 -7.86
C LEU A 53 5.47 -7.82 -8.10
N TRP A 54 4.17 -7.60 -7.88
CA TRP A 54 3.14 -8.63 -7.99
C TRP A 54 1.90 -8.14 -8.71
N LEU A 55 1.25 -9.05 -9.43
CA LEU A 55 -0.18 -9.00 -9.69
C LEU A 55 -0.83 -10.00 -8.72
N ASN A 56 -1.57 -9.51 -7.74
CA ASN A 56 -2.25 -10.35 -6.76
C ASN A 56 -3.72 -10.50 -7.12
N GLN A 57 -4.17 -11.74 -7.25
CA GLN A 57 -5.57 -12.07 -7.44
C GLN A 57 -6.12 -12.40 -6.05
N ALA A 58 -6.79 -11.45 -5.43
CA ALA A 58 -7.27 -11.56 -4.07
C ALA A 58 -8.76 -11.90 -4.03
N PHE A 59 -9.11 -12.88 -3.21
CA PHE A 59 -10.49 -13.26 -2.93
C PHE A 59 -10.71 -13.11 -1.44
N PHE A 60 -11.57 -12.19 -1.04
CA PHE A 60 -11.77 -11.89 0.39
C PHE A 60 -13.19 -11.40 0.68
N THR A 61 -13.53 -11.45 1.96
CA THR A 61 -14.74 -10.80 2.49
C THR A 61 -14.28 -9.58 3.29
N GLU A 62 -14.84 -8.43 2.97
CA GLU A 62 -14.48 -7.17 3.64
C GLU A 62 -14.97 -7.19 5.09
N ASP A 63 -14.09 -6.85 6.03
CA ASP A 63 -14.40 -6.87 7.46
C ASP A 63 -15.40 -5.79 7.90
N VAL A 64 -15.57 -4.76 7.08
CA VAL A 64 -16.44 -3.63 7.40
C VAL A 64 -17.88 -3.83 6.92
N ASP A 65 -18.07 -4.39 5.73
CA ASP A 65 -19.39 -4.50 5.09
C ASP A 65 -19.85 -5.92 4.79
N ASP A 66 -19.03 -6.93 5.08
CA ASP A 66 -19.27 -8.35 4.82
C ASP A 66 -19.48 -8.68 3.33
N PHE A 67 -19.16 -7.76 2.42
CA PHE A 67 -19.21 -8.06 0.99
C PHE A 67 -18.00 -8.90 0.55
N ARG A 68 -18.28 -9.77 -0.42
CA ARG A 68 -17.25 -10.61 -1.03
C ARG A 68 -16.63 -9.87 -2.21
N TYR A 69 -15.30 -9.85 -2.25
CA TYR A 69 -14.53 -9.18 -3.29
C TYR A 69 -13.63 -10.16 -4.02
N HIS A 70 -13.48 -9.90 -5.31
CA HIS A 70 -12.43 -10.45 -6.15
C HIS A 70 -11.69 -9.27 -6.76
N GLU A 71 -10.42 -9.11 -6.40
CA GLU A 71 -9.65 -7.94 -6.77
C GLU A 71 -8.37 -8.33 -7.49
N LEU A 72 -8.07 -7.61 -8.57
CA LEU A 72 -6.77 -7.68 -9.25
C LEU A 72 -5.97 -6.46 -8.81
N CYS A 73 -4.88 -6.67 -8.08
CA CYS A 73 -4.09 -5.59 -7.53
C CYS A 73 -2.64 -5.68 -8.00
N VAL A 74 -2.13 -4.61 -8.60
CA VAL A 74 -0.73 -4.51 -8.99
C VAL A 74 0.04 -3.78 -7.88
N TYR A 75 1.09 -4.42 -7.36
CA TYR A 75 1.97 -3.83 -6.34
C TYR A 75 3.26 -3.38 -6.98
N PHE A 76 3.62 -2.14 -6.71
CA PHE A 76 4.86 -1.51 -7.21
C PHE A 76 5.79 -1.19 -6.05
N LEU A 77 7.09 -1.37 -6.29
CA LEU A 77 8.11 -0.82 -5.41
C LEU A 77 8.34 0.63 -5.83
N MET A 78 8.14 1.56 -4.90
CA MET A 78 8.19 2.99 -5.17
C MET A 78 9.44 3.63 -4.59
N ASP A 79 10.03 4.56 -5.33
CA ASP A 79 11.13 5.39 -4.89
C ASP A 79 10.60 6.67 -4.25
N ILE A 80 10.99 6.90 -3.00
CA ILE A 80 10.59 8.07 -2.21
C ILE A 80 11.76 9.04 -1.97
N ALA A 81 12.90 8.80 -2.61
CA ALA A 81 14.04 9.70 -2.49
C ALA A 81 13.65 11.11 -2.97
N ASP A 82 14.17 12.12 -2.31
CA ASP A 82 13.94 13.53 -2.62
C ASP A 82 12.47 14.00 -2.50
N THR A 83 11.63 13.22 -1.83
CA THR A 83 10.21 13.59 -1.64
C THR A 83 9.94 14.28 -0.30
N GLY A 84 10.89 14.26 0.63
CA GLY A 84 10.69 14.76 1.99
C GLY A 84 9.90 13.83 2.90
N LEU A 85 9.52 12.65 2.41
CA LEU A 85 8.67 11.73 3.18
C LEU A 85 9.36 11.20 4.44
N ALA A 86 10.66 10.91 4.36
CA ALA A 86 11.43 10.40 5.49
C ALA A 86 11.53 11.42 6.64
N GLU A 87 11.47 12.70 6.35
CA GLU A 87 11.57 13.78 7.34
C GLU A 87 10.28 13.98 8.15
N LYS A 88 9.18 13.34 7.74
CA LYS A 88 7.90 13.42 8.45
C LYS A 88 7.84 12.57 9.72
N GLY A 89 8.87 11.75 9.96
CA GLY A 89 8.94 10.87 11.12
C GLY A 89 8.20 9.55 10.91
N ASP A 90 8.21 8.71 11.95
CA ASP A 90 7.64 7.36 11.87
C ASP A 90 6.11 7.33 11.83
N LYS A 91 5.45 8.38 12.28
CA LYS A 91 3.99 8.49 12.28
C LYS A 91 3.58 9.91 11.97
N PHE A 92 2.69 10.08 11.00
CA PHE A 92 2.22 11.40 10.58
C PHE A 92 0.82 11.29 9.98
N THR A 93 0.18 12.44 9.77
CA THR A 93 -1.14 12.52 9.12
C THR A 93 -1.04 13.30 7.82
N SER A 94 -1.95 13.02 6.91
CA SER A 94 -2.12 13.76 5.67
C SER A 94 -3.61 13.88 5.35
N LYS A 95 -4.00 14.98 4.75
CA LYS A 95 -5.39 15.24 4.37
C LYS A 95 -5.58 15.10 2.87
N GLU A 96 -6.65 14.40 2.51
CA GLU A 96 -7.14 14.30 1.15
C GLU A 96 -8.59 14.78 1.14
N GLY A 97 -8.80 16.05 0.71
CA GLY A 97 -10.11 16.69 0.83
C GLY A 97 -10.54 16.80 2.29
N HIS A 98 -11.67 16.18 2.63
CA HIS A 98 -12.20 16.12 4.00
C HIS A 98 -11.71 14.90 4.79
N ARG A 99 -10.95 14.02 4.16
CA ARG A 99 -10.46 12.79 4.79
C ARG A 99 -9.09 13.02 5.40
N THR A 100 -8.89 12.47 6.59
CA THR A 100 -7.59 12.45 7.24
C THR A 100 -7.07 11.02 7.26
N HIS A 101 -5.91 10.82 6.66
CA HIS A 101 -5.21 9.54 6.67
C HIS A 101 -4.10 9.59 7.70
N ILE A 102 -3.92 8.48 8.41
CA ILE A 102 -2.84 8.30 9.37
C ILE A 102 -1.84 7.34 8.74
N PHE A 103 -0.57 7.76 8.67
CA PHE A 103 0.52 6.97 8.09
C PHE A 103 1.49 6.57 9.19
N GLU A 104 2.00 5.34 9.09
CA GLU A 104 2.99 4.83 10.03
C GLU A 104 3.97 3.93 9.30
N TRP A 105 5.26 4.10 9.60
CA TRP A 105 6.31 3.19 9.17
C TRP A 105 6.32 1.99 10.09
N LEU A 106 5.89 0.84 9.58
CA LEU A 106 5.83 -0.41 10.34
C LEU A 106 7.06 -1.25 10.07
N GLU A 107 7.76 -1.66 11.11
CA GLU A 107 8.86 -2.60 10.97
C GLU A 107 8.34 -3.93 10.40
N PHE A 108 9.13 -4.55 9.52
CA PHE A 108 8.74 -5.82 8.90
C PHE A 108 8.39 -6.88 9.95
N ASP A 109 9.15 -6.95 11.03
CA ASP A 109 8.91 -7.93 12.11
C ASP A 109 7.60 -7.71 12.86
N ARG A 110 7.06 -6.50 12.86
CA ARG A 110 5.79 -6.17 13.49
C ARG A 110 4.57 -6.61 12.70
N LEU A 111 4.70 -6.76 11.36
CA LEU A 111 3.55 -7.01 10.49
C LEU A 111 2.75 -8.24 10.88
N LYS A 112 3.42 -9.28 11.37
CA LYS A 112 2.76 -10.52 11.82
C LYS A 112 1.76 -10.29 12.95
N ASP A 113 1.98 -9.27 13.78
CA ASP A 113 1.16 -8.95 14.95
C ASP A 113 0.18 -7.80 14.70
N GLU A 114 0.24 -7.18 13.51
CA GLU A 114 -0.61 -6.06 13.17
C GLU A 114 -1.87 -6.49 12.41
N TYR A 115 -2.95 -5.76 12.62
CA TYR A 115 -4.15 -5.88 11.78
C TYR A 115 -3.87 -5.17 10.46
N PHE A 116 -3.35 -5.92 9.50
CA PHE A 116 -2.76 -5.40 8.27
C PHE A 116 -3.17 -6.25 7.06
N TYR A 117 -3.52 -5.58 5.98
CA TYR A 117 -3.75 -6.19 4.68
C TYR A 117 -2.85 -5.57 3.62
N PRO A 118 -2.40 -6.31 2.59
CA PRO A 118 -2.72 -7.72 2.32
C PRO A 118 -1.91 -8.67 3.22
N LEU A 119 -2.51 -9.79 3.58
CA LEU A 119 -1.89 -10.74 4.52
C LEU A 119 -0.58 -11.32 4.01
N PHE A 120 -0.46 -11.55 2.69
CA PHE A 120 0.73 -12.18 2.12
C PHE A 120 2.01 -11.37 2.38
N LEU A 121 1.91 -10.06 2.49
CA LEU A 121 3.08 -9.20 2.73
C LEU A 121 3.73 -9.47 4.08
N LYS A 122 2.99 -10.00 5.06
CA LYS A 122 3.57 -10.35 6.35
C LYS A 122 4.76 -11.31 6.25
N LYS A 123 4.80 -12.10 5.17
CA LYS A 123 5.89 -13.02 4.86
C LYS A 123 6.74 -12.55 3.68
N GLU A 124 6.09 -12.14 2.59
CA GLU A 124 6.78 -11.82 1.34
C GLU A 124 7.61 -10.55 1.41
N ILE A 125 7.35 -9.68 2.39
CA ILE A 125 8.10 -8.43 2.54
C ILE A 125 9.59 -8.66 2.81
N PHE A 126 9.95 -9.79 3.42
CA PHE A 126 11.33 -10.11 3.76
C PHE A 126 12.17 -10.51 2.55
N ASN A 127 11.52 -10.92 1.46
CA ASN A 127 12.22 -11.38 0.26
C ASN A 127 11.38 -11.03 -0.98
N LEU A 128 11.55 -9.80 -1.47
CA LEU A 128 10.82 -9.33 -2.64
C LEU A 128 11.19 -10.15 -3.88
N PRO A 129 10.23 -10.41 -4.78
CA PRO A 129 10.50 -11.19 -5.99
C PRO A 129 11.49 -10.46 -6.90
N ASN A 130 12.37 -11.22 -7.56
CA ASN A 130 13.31 -10.67 -8.53
C ASN A 130 12.63 -10.27 -9.84
N GLU A 131 11.48 -10.88 -10.15
CA GLU A 131 10.72 -10.66 -11.37
C GLU A 131 9.26 -10.42 -11.02
N PHE A 132 8.53 -9.69 -11.88
CA PHE A 132 7.09 -9.51 -11.73
C PHE A 132 6.39 -10.86 -11.69
N THR A 133 5.61 -11.09 -10.63
CA THR A 133 5.04 -12.40 -10.32
C THR A 133 3.52 -12.29 -10.15
N ILE A 134 2.80 -13.19 -10.81
CA ILE A 134 1.35 -13.33 -10.60
C ILE A 134 1.14 -14.30 -9.44
N ARG A 135 0.27 -13.91 -8.51
CA ARG A 135 -0.05 -14.74 -7.34
C ARG A 135 -1.55 -14.74 -7.06
N THR A 136 -2.00 -15.66 -6.23
CA THR A 136 -3.39 -15.76 -5.79
C THR A 136 -3.43 -15.83 -4.27
N GLU A 137 -4.35 -15.09 -3.67
CA GLU A 137 -4.55 -15.06 -2.24
C GLU A 137 -6.02 -15.25 -1.90
N TYR A 138 -6.30 -16.19 -1.01
CA TYR A 138 -7.64 -16.41 -0.44
C TYR A 138 -7.61 -16.00 1.03
N GLU A 139 -8.46 -15.04 1.38
CA GLU A 139 -8.58 -14.56 2.75
C GLU A 139 -9.92 -14.91 3.37
#